data_fa6754373049708bc2370334be26e406
#
_entry.id   fa6754373049708bc2370334be26e406
#
_cell.length_a   1.000
_cell.length_b   1.000
_cell.length_c   1.000
_cell.angle_alpha   90.00
_cell.angle_beta   90.00
_cell.angle_gamma   90.00
#
_symmetry.space_group_name_H-M   'P 1'
#
loop_
_entity.id
_entity.type
_entity.pdbx_description
1 polymer ?
#
loop_
_entity_poly.entity_id
_entity_poly.type
_entity_poly.pdbx_seq_one_letter_code
_entity_poly.pdbx_strand_id
1 'polypeptide(L)'
;MNVSLARGQVNNMRMRYSADNMAEGWTYSKAGVNIDKKSSSIESLVEELKYKRSGFGQMVHKSGLFASLIDFGDRYVTLATDGVGTKILIAEELGIWDTIGIDCIAMNVNDTICVNAAPISFVDYIAIDRPDEKVTKEVGKGLNRGAELSDMEIVGGEIAVLPEIVNGLDLSGTCMGVVGKDEIITGETCEKGDLIVALKSSGVHSNGLTLARKVVEANNIKMTDSVSGLTKSIGKELLTPTEIYVKEVLGITKAHEVHGLVDITGGGLRNILRMAKGLKYVIDDPVKPQPLFDVLRQLGNIGTEEAYQTFNMGMGFAILAPEDEAESIAKENANAKVVGRVEEGNGVYFAPEKILYDHY
;
A
#
# COMPACT_ATOMS: atom_id res chain seq x y z
N MET A 1 -47.52 -1.17 -12.47
CA MET A 1 -47.05 -0.33 -13.60
C MET A 1 -45.56 -0.13 -13.46
N ASN A 2 -44.82 -0.77 -14.34
CA ASN A 2 -43.43 -0.53 -14.76
C ASN A 2 -42.27 -0.29 -13.76
N VAL A 3 -41.60 -1.38 -13.40
CA VAL A 3 -40.18 -1.43 -12.94
C VAL A 3 -39.39 -2.16 -14.04
N SER A 4 -39.36 -1.64 -15.26
CA SER A 4 -38.66 -2.29 -16.40
C SER A 4 -37.68 -1.42 -17.16
N LEU A 5 -37.31 -0.24 -16.69
CA LEU A 5 -36.42 0.69 -17.42
C LEU A 5 -35.00 0.88 -16.84
N ALA A 6 -34.67 0.30 -15.68
CA ALA A 6 -33.38 0.52 -15.06
C ALA A 6 -32.28 -0.52 -15.46
N ARG A 7 -32.67 -1.69 -16.00
CA ARG A 7 -31.68 -2.75 -16.36
C ARG A 7 -31.02 -2.58 -17.73
N GLY A 8 -31.58 -1.77 -18.61
CA GLY A 8 -31.04 -1.59 -19.97
C GLY A 8 -29.89 -0.59 -20.09
N GLN A 9 -29.77 0.38 -19.18
CA GLN A 9 -28.72 1.40 -19.25
C GLN A 9 -27.40 0.97 -18.61
N VAL A 10 -27.40 0.07 -17.65
CA VAL A 10 -26.18 -0.46 -17.00
C VAL A 10 -25.36 -1.36 -17.93
N ASN A 11 -26.04 -2.13 -18.81
CA ASN A 11 -25.35 -3.01 -19.77
C ASN A 11 -24.71 -2.27 -20.95
N ASN A 12 -25.21 -1.09 -21.34
CA ASN A 12 -24.60 -0.31 -22.43
C ASN A 12 -23.38 0.50 -21.99
N MET A 13 -23.19 0.75 -20.71
CA MET A 13 -21.96 1.37 -20.17
C MET A 13 -20.80 0.37 -20.08
N ARG A 14 -21.08 -0.92 -19.86
CA ARG A 14 -20.04 -1.99 -19.80
C ARG A 14 -19.38 -2.29 -21.14
N MET A 15 -20.04 -2.07 -22.28
CA MET A 15 -19.52 -2.43 -23.61
C MET A 15 -18.64 -1.35 -24.29
N ARG A 16 -18.58 -0.11 -23.81
CA ARG A 16 -17.77 0.95 -24.44
C ARG A 16 -16.32 1.04 -23.96
N TYR A 17 -15.93 0.29 -22.92
CA TYR A 17 -14.58 0.40 -22.33
C TYR A 17 -13.50 -0.52 -22.97
N SER A 18 -13.87 -1.49 -23.82
CA SER A 18 -12.94 -2.59 -24.13
C SER A 18 -12.04 -2.40 -25.36
N ALA A 19 -12.41 -1.60 -26.34
CA ALA A 19 -11.63 -1.53 -27.59
C ALA A 19 -10.60 -0.37 -27.60
N ASP A 20 -10.95 0.80 -27.10
CA ASP A 20 -10.08 1.99 -27.16
C ASP A 20 -8.91 1.90 -26.16
N ASN A 21 -9.11 1.24 -24.99
CA ASN A 21 -8.09 1.13 -23.96
C ASN A 21 -6.99 0.11 -24.28
N MET A 22 -7.23 -0.87 -25.15
CA MET A 22 -6.20 -1.85 -25.55
C MET A 22 -5.16 -1.25 -26.52
N ALA A 23 -5.54 -0.26 -27.30
CA ALA A 23 -4.63 0.40 -28.25
C ALA A 23 -3.68 1.40 -27.57
N GLU A 24 -4.13 2.07 -26.49
CA GLU A 24 -3.36 3.12 -25.79
C GLU A 24 -2.73 2.69 -24.46
N GLY A 25 -2.92 1.44 -24.03
CA GLY A 25 -2.50 0.93 -22.72
C GLY A 25 -3.42 1.35 -21.57
N TRP A 26 -3.48 0.51 -20.55
CA TRP A 26 -4.22 0.76 -19.31
C TRP A 26 -3.42 1.66 -18.38
N THR A 27 -4.11 2.59 -17.71
CA THR A 27 -3.58 3.41 -16.62
C THR A 27 -4.48 3.31 -15.39
N TYR A 28 -3.96 3.70 -14.22
CA TYR A 28 -4.72 3.71 -12.98
C TYR A 28 -5.91 4.67 -13.06
N SER A 29 -5.72 5.81 -13.74
CA SER A 29 -6.80 6.76 -14.01
C SER A 29 -7.89 6.18 -14.91
N LYS A 30 -7.55 5.46 -15.99
CA LYS A 30 -8.51 4.76 -16.86
C LYS A 30 -9.26 3.65 -16.10
N ALA A 31 -8.64 3.04 -15.12
CA ALA A 31 -9.29 2.06 -14.23
C ALA A 31 -10.26 2.68 -13.21
N GLY A 32 -10.30 4.00 -13.12
CA GLY A 32 -11.23 4.74 -12.25
C GLY A 32 -10.59 5.34 -10.99
N VAL A 33 -9.26 5.19 -10.81
CA VAL A 33 -8.53 5.77 -9.68
C VAL A 33 -7.64 6.90 -10.19
N ASN A 34 -8.08 8.14 -9.99
CA ASN A 34 -7.30 9.33 -10.34
C ASN A 34 -6.62 9.87 -9.07
N ILE A 35 -5.28 9.71 -8.99
CA ILE A 35 -4.50 10.10 -7.80
C ILE A 35 -4.54 11.62 -7.61
N ASP A 36 -4.47 12.43 -8.67
CA ASP A 36 -4.48 13.89 -8.56
C ASP A 36 -5.81 14.40 -8.00
N LYS A 37 -6.94 13.83 -8.46
CA LYS A 37 -8.26 14.14 -7.90
C LYS A 37 -8.39 13.68 -6.44
N LYS A 38 -7.80 12.55 -6.09
CA LYS A 38 -7.74 12.07 -4.70
C LYS A 38 -6.95 13.07 -3.85
N SER A 39 -5.79 13.52 -4.30
CA SER A 39 -4.95 14.49 -3.59
C SER A 39 -5.67 15.82 -3.38
N SER A 40 -6.28 16.40 -4.42
CA SER A 40 -7.04 17.66 -4.29
C SER A 40 -8.26 17.53 -3.36
N SER A 41 -8.91 16.36 -3.34
CA SER A 41 -10.01 16.10 -2.41
C SER A 41 -9.54 16.01 -0.96
N ILE A 42 -8.36 15.40 -0.72
CA ILE A 42 -7.72 15.35 0.60
C ILE A 42 -7.34 16.77 1.05
N GLU A 43 -6.73 17.56 0.18
CA GLU A 43 -6.37 18.96 0.47
C GLU A 43 -7.60 19.76 0.90
N SER A 44 -8.69 19.71 0.12
CA SER A 44 -9.93 20.40 0.44
C SER A 44 -10.53 19.98 1.81
N LEU A 45 -10.42 18.69 2.15
CA LEU A 45 -10.87 18.21 3.46
C LEU A 45 -9.95 18.73 4.58
N VAL A 46 -8.64 18.64 4.39
CA VAL A 46 -7.65 19.06 5.40
C VAL A 46 -7.72 20.57 5.66
N GLU A 47 -8.01 21.38 4.63
CA GLU A 47 -8.22 22.83 4.77
C GLU A 47 -9.37 23.18 5.72
N GLU A 48 -10.37 22.34 5.87
CA GLU A 48 -11.49 22.55 6.80
C GLU A 48 -11.18 22.06 8.24
N LEU A 49 -10.12 21.26 8.43
CA LEU A 49 -9.69 20.79 9.75
C LEU A 49 -8.90 21.86 10.52
N LYS A 50 -9.59 22.94 10.91
CA LYS A 50 -8.97 24.15 11.50
C LYS A 50 -8.68 24.03 12.99
N TYR A 51 -9.41 23.18 13.71
CA TYR A 51 -9.19 22.97 15.14
C TYR A 51 -7.85 22.29 15.39
N LYS A 52 -7.07 22.87 16.28
CA LYS A 52 -5.78 22.31 16.73
C LYS A 52 -5.79 22.20 18.25
N ARG A 53 -5.48 21.01 18.75
CA ARG A 53 -5.25 20.79 20.17
C ARG A 53 -3.88 21.37 20.54
N SER A 54 -3.75 21.88 21.75
CA SER A 54 -2.48 22.33 22.35
C SER A 54 -2.15 21.53 23.61
N GLY A 55 -0.86 21.38 23.91
CA GLY A 55 -0.38 20.62 25.06
C GLY A 55 -0.45 19.10 24.85
N PHE A 56 -0.59 18.36 25.91
CA PHE A 56 -0.64 16.89 25.86
C PHE A 56 -1.68 16.37 24.85
N GLY A 57 -1.24 15.46 23.97
CA GLY A 57 -2.06 14.95 22.88
C GLY A 57 -2.15 15.85 21.66
N GLN A 58 -1.32 16.90 21.54
CA GLN A 58 -1.22 17.69 20.32
C GLN A 58 -0.49 16.92 19.22
N MET A 59 -0.86 17.15 17.97
CA MET A 59 -0.10 16.69 16.82
C MET A 59 1.20 17.48 16.69
N VAL A 60 2.35 16.80 16.58
CA VAL A 60 3.67 17.46 16.62
C VAL A 60 4.35 17.56 15.27
N HIS A 61 3.97 16.77 14.29
CA HIS A 61 4.55 16.82 12.95
C HIS A 61 3.53 17.26 11.91
N LYS A 62 4.00 18.05 10.93
CA LYS A 62 3.18 18.51 9.80
C LYS A 62 2.93 17.38 8.83
N SER A 63 1.93 17.54 7.98
CA SER A 63 1.52 16.59 6.93
C SER A 63 2.68 16.08 6.07
N GLY A 64 2.58 14.84 5.60
CA GLY A 64 3.54 14.21 4.68
C GLY A 64 4.13 12.90 5.18
N LEU A 65 4.08 12.62 6.47
CA LEU A 65 4.46 11.31 7.02
C LEU A 65 3.41 10.24 6.68
N PHE A 66 3.81 8.98 6.76
CA PHE A 66 2.90 7.83 6.59
C PHE A 66 1.95 7.68 7.80
N ALA A 67 2.41 7.99 9.01
CA ALA A 67 1.61 7.98 10.22
C ALA A 67 1.68 9.33 10.94
N SER A 68 0.60 9.73 11.63
CA SER A 68 0.57 10.94 12.44
C SER A 68 1.37 10.76 13.73
N LEU A 69 1.91 11.84 14.28
CA LEU A 69 2.63 11.86 15.54
C LEU A 69 1.91 12.74 16.56
N ILE A 70 1.59 12.16 17.71
CA ILE A 70 0.85 12.79 18.81
C ILE A 70 1.77 12.82 20.03
N ASP A 71 1.95 13.98 20.64
CA ASP A 71 2.75 14.12 21.87
C ASP A 71 2.07 13.44 23.05
N PHE A 72 2.71 12.42 23.60
CA PHE A 72 2.19 11.65 24.72
C PHE A 72 3.16 11.67 25.93
N GLY A 73 3.76 12.82 26.19
CA GLY A 73 4.68 13.03 27.31
C GLY A 73 6.11 12.65 26.94
N ASP A 74 6.61 11.51 27.38
CA ASP A 74 7.98 11.01 27.12
C ASP A 74 8.16 10.33 25.75
N ARG A 75 7.05 10.07 25.04
CA ARG A 75 7.05 9.40 23.73
C ARG A 75 6.02 10.01 22.79
N TYR A 76 6.05 9.55 21.51
CA TYR A 76 4.98 9.81 20.56
C TYR A 76 4.09 8.58 20.40
N VAL A 77 2.79 8.85 20.23
CA VAL A 77 1.80 7.87 19.78
C VAL A 77 1.49 8.17 18.33
N THR A 78 1.34 7.12 17.51
CA THR A 78 0.93 7.22 16.11
C THR A 78 -0.46 6.63 15.92
N LEU A 79 -1.17 7.14 14.92
CA LEU A 79 -2.40 6.54 14.40
C LEU A 79 -2.28 6.48 12.88
N ALA A 80 -2.45 5.28 12.33
CA ALA A 80 -2.58 5.03 10.90
C ALA A 80 -3.91 4.34 10.64
N THR A 81 -4.63 4.75 9.59
CA THR A 81 -5.88 4.13 9.19
C THR A 81 -5.91 3.90 7.69
N ASP A 82 -6.20 2.67 7.27
CA ASP A 82 -6.35 2.28 5.88
C ASP A 82 -7.28 1.07 5.75
N GLY A 83 -7.72 0.80 4.52
CA GLY A 83 -8.59 -0.32 4.18
C GLY A 83 -7.97 -1.25 3.15
N VAL A 84 -8.55 -2.44 3.01
CA VAL A 84 -8.11 -3.46 2.04
C VAL A 84 -8.39 -3.02 0.60
N GLY A 85 -9.46 -2.28 0.38
CA GLY A 85 -9.87 -1.82 -0.94
C GLY A 85 -10.37 -2.95 -1.85
N THR A 86 -10.13 -2.79 -3.16
CA THR A 86 -10.76 -3.66 -4.19
C THR A 86 -10.23 -5.09 -4.26
N LYS A 87 -9.23 -5.46 -3.45
CA LYS A 87 -8.80 -6.85 -3.27
C LYS A 87 -9.92 -7.73 -2.71
N ILE A 88 -10.80 -7.15 -1.90
CA ILE A 88 -12.00 -7.82 -1.35
C ILE A 88 -12.87 -8.43 -2.46
N LEU A 89 -13.01 -7.76 -3.61
CA LEU A 89 -13.81 -8.26 -4.72
C LEU A 89 -13.22 -9.53 -5.37
N ILE A 90 -11.91 -9.73 -5.27
CA ILE A 90 -11.25 -10.97 -5.71
C ILE A 90 -11.50 -12.07 -4.68
N ALA A 91 -11.43 -11.74 -3.39
CA ALA A 91 -11.74 -12.65 -2.30
C ALA A 91 -13.18 -13.17 -2.40
N GLU A 92 -14.12 -12.29 -2.67
CA GLU A 92 -15.53 -12.61 -2.88
C GLU A 92 -15.74 -13.55 -4.07
N GLU A 93 -15.15 -13.25 -5.25
CA GLU A 93 -15.25 -14.07 -6.46
C GLU A 93 -14.68 -15.47 -6.25
N LEU A 94 -13.60 -15.61 -5.49
CA LEU A 94 -12.95 -16.89 -5.19
C LEU A 94 -13.50 -17.59 -3.95
N GLY A 95 -14.26 -16.91 -3.11
CA GLY A 95 -14.71 -17.42 -1.83
C GLY A 95 -13.56 -17.66 -0.83
N ILE A 96 -12.45 -16.89 -0.93
CA ILE A 96 -11.24 -17.00 -0.11
C ILE A 96 -11.11 -15.71 0.71
N TRP A 97 -11.30 -15.79 2.02
CA TRP A 97 -11.41 -14.63 2.90
C TRP A 97 -10.32 -14.55 3.98
N ASP A 98 -9.59 -15.62 4.23
CA ASP A 98 -8.60 -15.73 5.30
C ASP A 98 -7.33 -14.89 5.08
N THR A 99 -7.11 -14.36 3.88
CA THR A 99 -6.00 -13.45 3.56
C THR A 99 -6.33 -11.98 3.82
N ILE A 100 -7.62 -11.60 3.75
CA ILE A 100 -8.07 -10.20 3.74
C ILE A 100 -7.79 -9.50 5.08
N GLY A 101 -7.92 -10.21 6.20
CA GLY A 101 -7.55 -9.67 7.50
C GLY A 101 -6.04 -9.37 7.62
N ILE A 102 -5.18 -10.19 6.99
CA ILE A 102 -3.73 -9.92 6.94
C ILE A 102 -3.48 -8.63 6.16
N ASP A 103 -4.14 -8.46 5.01
CA ASP A 103 -4.01 -7.25 4.20
C ASP A 103 -4.44 -5.99 4.98
N CYS A 104 -5.56 -6.06 5.71
CA CYS A 104 -6.04 -4.97 6.55
C CYS A 104 -5.01 -4.55 7.61
N ILE A 105 -4.44 -5.50 8.33
CA ILE A 105 -3.38 -5.24 9.31
C ILE A 105 -2.15 -4.63 8.61
N ALA A 106 -1.67 -5.27 7.53
CA ALA A 106 -0.44 -4.88 6.82
C ALA A 106 -0.47 -3.42 6.35
N MET A 107 -1.58 -2.97 5.75
CA MET A 107 -1.73 -1.59 5.26
C MET A 107 -1.56 -0.55 6.36
N ASN A 108 -1.95 -0.89 7.59
CA ASN A 108 -1.87 0.02 8.72
C ASN A 108 -0.54 -0.04 9.46
N VAL A 109 -0.01 -1.26 9.69
CA VAL A 109 1.22 -1.41 10.47
C VAL A 109 2.47 -1.05 9.67
N ASN A 110 2.47 -1.26 8.35
CA ASN A 110 3.57 -0.85 7.50
C ASN A 110 3.70 0.68 7.43
N ASP A 111 2.57 1.41 7.39
CA ASP A 111 2.58 2.87 7.53
C ASP A 111 3.06 3.31 8.92
N THR A 112 2.66 2.60 9.97
CA THR A 112 3.06 2.88 11.35
C THR A 112 4.57 2.79 11.54
N ILE A 113 5.21 1.76 11.00
CA ILE A 113 6.67 1.59 11.14
C ILE A 113 7.48 2.55 10.29
N CYS A 114 6.89 3.26 9.32
CA CYS A 114 7.58 4.29 8.54
C CYS A 114 8.09 5.48 9.37
N VAL A 115 7.62 5.63 10.60
CA VAL A 115 8.15 6.58 11.58
C VAL A 115 8.89 5.90 12.74
N ASN A 116 9.30 4.64 12.55
CA ASN A 116 9.93 3.78 13.56
C ASN A 116 9.05 3.49 14.78
N ALA A 117 7.73 3.62 14.66
CA ALA A 117 6.80 3.33 15.76
C ALA A 117 6.47 1.83 15.80
N ALA A 118 6.55 1.23 16.97
CA ALA A 118 6.10 -0.13 17.20
C ALA A 118 4.56 -0.18 17.26
N PRO A 119 3.88 -0.94 16.38
CA PRO A 119 2.45 -1.20 16.50
C PRO A 119 2.14 -1.87 17.83
N ILE A 120 1.11 -1.41 18.56
CA ILE A 120 0.73 -1.98 19.86
C ILE A 120 -0.73 -2.40 19.95
N SER A 121 -1.62 -1.71 19.22
CA SER A 121 -3.04 -2.05 19.24
C SER A 121 -3.74 -1.73 17.93
N PHE A 122 -4.81 -2.47 17.66
CA PHE A 122 -5.60 -2.37 16.45
C PHE A 122 -7.09 -2.41 16.73
N VAL A 123 -7.86 -1.66 15.97
CA VAL A 123 -9.30 -1.79 15.88
C VAL A 123 -9.71 -1.88 14.40
N ASP A 124 -10.67 -2.74 14.09
CA ASP A 124 -11.20 -2.91 12.74
C ASP A 124 -12.61 -2.31 12.60
N TYR A 125 -12.98 -2.02 11.36
CA TYR A 125 -14.33 -1.65 10.96
C TYR A 125 -14.72 -2.48 9.74
N ILE A 126 -15.73 -3.33 9.91
CA ILE A 126 -16.33 -4.14 8.86
C ILE A 126 -17.69 -3.55 8.50
N ALA A 127 -17.82 -3.04 7.28
CA ALA A 127 -19.12 -2.66 6.73
C ALA A 127 -19.61 -3.78 5.80
N ILE A 128 -20.82 -4.31 6.01
CA ILE A 128 -21.33 -5.47 5.30
C ILE A 128 -22.82 -5.28 4.93
N ASP A 129 -23.20 -5.72 3.73
CA ASP A 129 -24.59 -5.65 3.28
C ASP A 129 -25.50 -6.61 4.06
N ARG A 130 -24.98 -7.79 4.41
CA ARG A 130 -25.65 -8.81 5.22
C ARG A 130 -24.63 -9.64 5.99
N PRO A 131 -24.92 -9.95 7.26
CA PRO A 131 -24.03 -10.78 8.07
C PRO A 131 -23.87 -12.18 7.48
N ASP A 132 -22.62 -12.66 7.44
CA ASP A 132 -22.24 -14.03 7.10
C ASP A 132 -21.17 -14.52 8.08
N GLU A 133 -21.55 -15.43 8.98
CA GLU A 133 -20.68 -15.96 10.03
C GLU A 133 -19.44 -16.68 9.44
N LYS A 134 -19.56 -17.30 8.27
CA LYS A 134 -18.44 -17.99 7.64
C LYS A 134 -17.42 -16.96 7.12
N VAL A 135 -17.88 -15.92 6.47
CA VAL A 135 -17.02 -14.83 5.96
C VAL A 135 -16.32 -14.12 7.11
N THR A 136 -17.06 -13.67 8.12
CA THR A 136 -16.49 -12.95 9.26
C THR A 136 -15.51 -13.82 10.06
N LYS A 137 -15.76 -15.12 10.18
CA LYS A 137 -14.82 -16.07 10.81
C LYS A 137 -13.50 -16.19 10.04
N GLU A 138 -13.55 -16.30 8.70
CA GLU A 138 -12.33 -16.38 7.89
C GLU A 138 -11.56 -15.04 7.90
N VAL A 139 -12.25 -13.90 7.81
CA VAL A 139 -11.65 -12.57 8.00
C VAL A 139 -10.96 -12.47 9.36
N GLY A 140 -11.63 -12.93 10.42
CA GLY A 140 -11.07 -12.97 11.78
C GLY A 140 -9.79 -13.82 11.90
N LYS A 141 -9.69 -14.94 11.16
CA LYS A 141 -8.43 -15.72 11.11
C LYS A 141 -7.29 -14.89 10.49
N GLY A 142 -7.59 -14.17 9.39
CA GLY A 142 -6.63 -13.29 8.74
C GLY A 142 -6.18 -12.14 9.66
N LEU A 143 -7.13 -11.49 10.35
CA LEU A 143 -6.84 -10.45 11.35
C LEU A 143 -5.94 -10.98 12.46
N ASN A 144 -6.28 -12.14 13.06
CA ASN A 144 -5.45 -12.77 14.08
C ASN A 144 -4.04 -13.07 13.57
N ARG A 145 -3.92 -13.61 12.35
CA ARG A 145 -2.61 -13.89 11.76
C ARG A 145 -1.79 -12.63 11.54
N GLY A 146 -2.41 -11.55 11.05
CA GLY A 146 -1.76 -10.25 10.88
C GLY A 146 -1.27 -9.68 12.23
N ALA A 147 -2.08 -9.79 13.28
CA ALA A 147 -1.74 -9.38 14.64
C ALA A 147 -0.51 -10.14 15.19
N GLU A 148 -0.47 -11.46 15.00
CA GLU A 148 0.70 -12.30 15.37
C GLU A 148 1.98 -11.89 14.62
N LEU A 149 1.87 -11.59 13.34
CA LEU A 149 3.01 -11.16 12.52
C LEU A 149 3.53 -9.78 12.96
N SER A 150 2.62 -8.90 13.40
CA SER A 150 2.92 -7.53 13.83
C SER A 150 3.28 -7.42 15.31
N ASP A 151 3.15 -8.50 16.09
CA ASP A 151 3.28 -8.50 17.55
C ASP A 151 2.38 -7.45 18.22
N MET A 152 1.09 -7.43 17.82
CA MET A 152 0.13 -6.40 18.18
C MET A 152 -1.19 -7.04 18.61
N GLU A 153 -1.92 -6.41 19.56
CA GLU A 153 -3.23 -6.88 20.01
C GLU A 153 -4.38 -6.19 19.29
N ILE A 154 -5.40 -6.96 18.89
CA ILE A 154 -6.68 -6.43 18.43
C ILE A 154 -7.55 -6.17 19.65
N VAL A 155 -7.77 -4.90 19.98
CA VAL A 155 -8.43 -4.46 21.21
C VAL A 155 -9.91 -4.15 21.07
N GLY A 156 -10.42 -4.18 19.83
CA GLY A 156 -11.83 -3.92 19.53
C GLY A 156 -12.10 -3.86 18.04
N GLY A 157 -13.32 -3.53 17.68
CA GLY A 157 -13.77 -3.38 16.32
C GLY A 157 -15.27 -3.15 16.26
N GLU A 158 -15.79 -2.96 15.03
CA GLU A 158 -17.21 -2.76 14.75
C GLU A 158 -17.62 -3.53 13.49
N ILE A 159 -18.82 -4.13 13.53
CA ILE A 159 -19.47 -4.69 12.34
C ILE A 159 -20.77 -3.94 12.08
N ALA A 160 -20.77 -3.10 11.05
CA ALA A 160 -21.90 -2.32 10.63
C ALA A 160 -22.66 -3.02 9.48
N VAL A 161 -23.95 -3.31 9.69
CA VAL A 161 -24.81 -3.89 8.65
C VAL A 161 -25.47 -2.76 7.88
N LEU A 162 -25.04 -2.53 6.63
CA LEU A 162 -25.38 -1.35 5.83
C LEU A 162 -25.87 -1.73 4.41
N PRO A 163 -27.01 -2.44 4.25
CA PRO A 163 -27.42 -3.03 2.97
C PRO A 163 -27.74 -2.01 1.88
N GLU A 164 -28.00 -0.74 2.24
CA GLU A 164 -28.32 0.33 1.29
C GLU A 164 -27.07 1.15 0.88
N ILE A 165 -25.96 0.99 1.58
CA ILE A 165 -24.73 1.76 1.40
C ILE A 165 -23.62 0.90 0.82
N VAL A 166 -23.44 -0.33 1.34
CA VAL A 166 -22.40 -1.27 0.96
C VAL A 166 -22.99 -2.40 0.12
N ASN A 167 -22.28 -2.82 -0.92
CA ASN A 167 -22.58 -4.01 -1.68
C ASN A 167 -21.46 -5.03 -1.47
N GLY A 168 -21.75 -6.09 -0.72
CA GLY A 168 -20.75 -7.05 -0.24
C GLY A 168 -20.13 -6.63 1.09
N LEU A 169 -18.81 -6.56 1.16
CA LEU A 169 -18.07 -6.25 2.37
C LEU A 169 -17.00 -5.17 2.08
N ASP A 170 -16.79 -4.27 3.04
CA ASP A 170 -15.60 -3.44 3.14
C ASP A 170 -14.93 -3.65 4.51
N LEU A 171 -13.60 -3.65 4.53
CA LEU A 171 -12.79 -3.86 5.73
C LEU A 171 -11.70 -2.81 5.80
N SER A 172 -11.70 -2.07 6.87
CA SER A 172 -10.66 -1.09 7.23
C SER A 172 -10.26 -1.26 8.69
N GLY A 173 -9.19 -0.60 9.09
CA GLY A 173 -8.76 -0.61 10.47
C GLY A 173 -7.94 0.60 10.84
N THR A 174 -7.60 0.67 12.12
CA THR A 174 -6.74 1.73 12.67
C THR A 174 -5.72 1.09 13.59
N CYS A 175 -4.45 1.32 13.29
CA CYS A 175 -3.32 0.91 14.11
C CYS A 175 -2.88 2.06 15.01
N MET A 176 -2.65 1.78 16.29
CA MET A 176 -1.93 2.64 17.20
C MET A 176 -0.51 2.12 17.39
N GLY A 177 0.47 2.98 17.18
CA GLY A 177 1.88 2.70 17.44
C GLY A 177 2.49 3.65 18.45
N VAL A 178 3.66 3.27 18.97
CA VAL A 178 4.42 4.06 19.96
C VAL A 178 5.89 4.10 19.57
N VAL A 179 6.52 5.27 19.73
CA VAL A 179 7.95 5.48 19.47
C VAL A 179 8.55 6.44 20.51
N GLY A 180 9.78 6.19 20.93
CA GLY A 180 10.56 7.14 21.73
C GLY A 180 10.83 8.44 20.96
N LYS A 181 10.85 9.57 21.65
CA LYS A 181 11.10 10.88 21.01
C LYS A 181 12.46 10.95 20.32
N ASP A 182 13.45 10.25 20.85
CA ASP A 182 14.81 10.20 20.31
C ASP A 182 15.00 9.07 19.26
N GLU A 183 13.96 8.23 19.04
CA GLU A 183 14.00 7.06 18.14
C GLU A 183 13.23 7.29 16.84
N ILE A 184 12.60 8.46 16.71
CA ILE A 184 11.74 8.77 15.55
C ILE A 184 12.56 8.91 14.27
N ILE A 185 12.07 8.30 13.18
CA ILE A 185 12.61 8.44 11.83
C ILE A 185 11.54 9.12 10.96
N THR A 186 11.86 10.30 10.43
CA THR A 186 10.94 11.09 9.59
C THR A 186 11.40 11.22 8.14
N GLY A 187 12.59 10.74 7.83
CA GLY A 187 13.23 10.92 6.53
C GLY A 187 13.89 12.30 6.33
N GLU A 188 13.82 13.19 7.32
CA GLU A 188 14.46 14.52 7.23
C GLU A 188 15.98 14.47 7.32
N THR A 189 16.54 13.39 7.87
CA THR A 189 17.99 13.13 7.97
C THR A 189 18.59 12.46 6.74
N CYS A 190 17.76 12.08 5.75
CA CYS A 190 18.28 11.56 4.49
C CYS A 190 19.20 12.57 3.83
N GLU A 191 20.33 12.09 3.33
CA GLU A 191 21.36 12.94 2.73
C GLU A 191 22.00 12.31 1.48
N LYS A 192 22.73 13.13 0.73
CA LYS A 192 23.52 12.64 -0.40
C LYS A 192 24.56 11.62 0.08
N GLY A 193 24.61 10.48 -0.58
CA GLY A 193 25.49 9.38 -0.26
C GLY A 193 24.77 8.21 0.42
N ASP A 194 23.59 8.44 0.97
CA ASP A 194 22.75 7.34 1.46
C ASP A 194 22.47 6.36 0.32
N LEU A 195 22.41 5.07 0.67
CA LEU A 195 21.89 4.03 -0.23
C LEU A 195 20.43 3.73 0.07
N ILE A 196 19.76 3.22 -0.95
CA ILE A 196 18.37 2.79 -0.88
C ILE A 196 18.35 1.27 -0.88
N VAL A 197 17.88 0.69 0.21
CA VAL A 197 17.67 -0.75 0.37
C VAL A 197 16.18 -1.05 0.21
N ALA A 198 15.83 -1.93 -0.71
CA ALA A 198 14.46 -2.41 -0.85
C ALA A 198 14.28 -3.76 -0.16
N LEU A 199 13.19 -3.90 0.61
CA LEU A 199 12.67 -5.19 1.06
C LEU A 199 11.68 -5.69 0.00
N LYS A 200 11.81 -6.98 -0.35
CA LYS A 200 10.98 -7.59 -1.39
C LYS A 200 9.51 -7.66 -0.97
N SER A 201 8.62 -7.42 -1.93
CA SER A 201 7.18 -7.65 -1.75
C SER A 201 6.83 -9.12 -1.92
N SER A 202 5.70 -9.54 -1.34
CA SER A 202 5.10 -10.86 -1.56
C SER A 202 4.34 -10.97 -2.90
N GLY A 203 4.01 -9.83 -3.52
CA GLY A 203 3.21 -9.69 -4.73
C GLY A 203 2.71 -8.27 -4.90
N VAL A 204 1.52 -8.10 -5.47
CA VAL A 204 0.91 -6.77 -5.71
C VAL A 204 0.57 -6.04 -4.41
N HIS A 205 0.47 -6.75 -3.29
CA HIS A 205 -0.06 -6.26 -2.03
C HIS A 205 -1.54 -5.85 -2.14
N SER A 206 -1.96 -4.74 -1.50
CA SER A 206 -3.34 -4.26 -1.55
C SER A 206 -3.51 -3.00 -2.42
N ASN A 207 -2.51 -2.62 -3.18
CA ASN A 207 -2.53 -1.44 -4.05
C ASN A 207 -2.49 -1.81 -5.54
N GLY A 208 -3.07 -0.96 -6.40
CA GLY A 208 -3.13 -1.23 -7.84
C GLY A 208 -4.16 -2.29 -8.25
N LEU A 209 -4.90 -2.90 -7.31
CA LEU A 209 -5.83 -4.02 -7.58
C LEU A 209 -7.01 -3.60 -8.47
N THR A 210 -7.44 -2.33 -8.42
CA THR A 210 -8.46 -1.82 -9.34
C THR A 210 -7.98 -1.92 -10.79
N LEU A 211 -6.75 -1.51 -11.07
CA LEU A 211 -6.14 -1.64 -12.40
C LEU A 211 -5.97 -3.11 -12.78
N ALA A 212 -5.39 -3.93 -11.91
CA ALA A 212 -5.16 -5.35 -12.15
C ALA A 212 -6.46 -6.09 -12.51
N ARG A 213 -7.54 -5.88 -11.73
CA ARG A 213 -8.86 -6.48 -11.99
C ARG A 213 -9.46 -6.04 -13.32
N LYS A 214 -9.37 -4.74 -13.65
CA LYS A 214 -9.86 -4.20 -14.92
C LYS A 214 -9.12 -4.78 -16.13
N VAL A 215 -7.82 -4.94 -16.01
CA VAL A 215 -6.98 -5.60 -17.04
C VAL A 215 -7.40 -7.05 -17.23
N VAL A 216 -7.60 -7.81 -16.16
CA VAL A 216 -8.06 -9.21 -16.22
C VAL A 216 -9.46 -9.30 -16.85
N GLU A 217 -10.41 -8.46 -16.41
CA GLU A 217 -11.78 -8.39 -16.93
C GLU A 217 -11.80 -8.06 -18.45
N ALA A 218 -10.99 -7.08 -18.88
CA ALA A 218 -10.92 -6.65 -20.27
C ALA A 218 -10.39 -7.73 -21.23
N ASN A 219 -9.58 -8.65 -20.69
CA ASN A 219 -9.07 -9.80 -21.46
C ASN A 219 -9.99 -11.03 -21.37
N ASN A 220 -11.19 -10.92 -20.79
CA ASN A 220 -12.13 -12.02 -20.57
C ASN A 220 -11.54 -13.19 -19.76
N ILE A 221 -10.58 -12.92 -18.88
CA ILE A 221 -9.95 -13.88 -17.99
C ILE A 221 -10.75 -13.90 -16.68
N LYS A 222 -11.04 -15.09 -16.14
CA LYS A 222 -11.68 -15.27 -14.83
C LYS A 222 -10.60 -15.36 -13.74
N MET A 223 -10.92 -14.95 -12.51
CA MET A 223 -9.98 -15.07 -11.39
C MET A 223 -9.57 -16.52 -11.07
N THR A 224 -10.35 -17.50 -11.53
CA THR A 224 -10.04 -18.94 -11.42
C THR A 224 -9.10 -19.45 -12.50
N ASP A 225 -8.86 -18.69 -13.57
CA ASP A 225 -8.11 -19.18 -14.73
C ASP A 225 -6.61 -19.20 -14.46
N SER A 226 -5.94 -20.20 -15.05
CA SER A 226 -4.49 -20.29 -15.11
C SER A 226 -3.99 -19.44 -16.28
N VAL A 227 -3.04 -18.57 -16.05
CA VAL A 227 -2.41 -17.72 -17.06
C VAL A 227 -0.95 -18.13 -17.22
N SER A 228 -0.48 -18.19 -18.46
CA SER A 228 0.92 -18.54 -18.76
C SER A 228 1.89 -17.61 -18.02
N GLY A 229 2.90 -18.19 -17.40
CA GLY A 229 3.89 -17.47 -16.59
C GLY A 229 3.55 -17.42 -15.09
N LEU A 230 2.34 -17.83 -14.67
CA LEU A 230 1.93 -17.91 -13.26
C LEU A 230 1.90 -19.36 -12.77
N THR A 231 2.10 -19.55 -11.47
CA THR A 231 2.08 -20.88 -10.81
C THR A 231 0.71 -21.21 -10.21
N LYS A 232 -0.09 -20.21 -9.89
CA LYS A 232 -1.47 -20.33 -9.37
C LYS A 232 -2.43 -19.68 -10.36
N SER A 233 -3.75 -19.79 -10.12
CA SER A 233 -4.71 -18.98 -10.87
C SER A 233 -4.45 -17.50 -10.64
N ILE A 234 -4.77 -16.66 -11.63
CA ILE A 234 -4.47 -15.21 -11.55
C ILE A 234 -5.10 -14.56 -10.32
N GLY A 235 -6.31 -14.96 -9.94
CA GLY A 235 -6.94 -14.45 -8.72
C GLY A 235 -6.20 -14.87 -7.46
N LYS A 236 -5.66 -16.09 -7.37
CA LYS A 236 -4.85 -16.53 -6.22
C LYS A 236 -3.49 -15.83 -6.14
N GLU A 237 -2.88 -15.49 -7.29
CA GLU A 237 -1.68 -14.64 -7.30
C GLU A 237 -2.01 -13.22 -6.79
N LEU A 238 -3.12 -12.63 -7.24
CA LEU A 238 -3.59 -11.32 -6.80
C LEU A 238 -4.03 -11.29 -5.32
N LEU A 239 -4.47 -12.44 -4.76
CA LEU A 239 -4.82 -12.58 -3.35
C LEU A 239 -3.63 -12.90 -2.44
N THR A 240 -2.41 -13.02 -2.97
CA THR A 240 -1.24 -13.17 -2.09
C THR A 240 -1.26 -12.06 -1.05
N PRO A 241 -1.21 -12.40 0.28
CA PRO A 241 -1.28 -11.41 1.33
C PRO A 241 -0.16 -10.36 1.23
N THR A 242 -0.46 -9.15 1.61
CA THR A 242 0.53 -8.08 1.78
C THR A 242 1.56 -8.50 2.82
N GLU A 243 2.84 -8.29 2.54
CA GLU A 243 3.92 -8.56 3.50
C GLU A 243 3.83 -7.59 4.67
N ILE A 244 4.06 -8.11 5.87
CA ILE A 244 4.13 -7.32 7.12
C ILE A 244 5.60 -7.21 7.51
N TYR A 245 6.16 -6.01 7.39
CA TYR A 245 7.58 -5.73 7.61
C TYR A 245 7.93 -5.38 9.06
N VAL A 246 6.98 -5.38 9.98
CA VAL A 246 7.14 -4.86 11.36
C VAL A 246 8.36 -5.40 12.06
N LYS A 247 8.49 -6.73 12.17
CA LYS A 247 9.59 -7.37 12.91
C LYS A 247 10.94 -7.15 12.24
N GLU A 248 10.97 -7.20 10.92
CA GLU A 248 12.18 -7.01 10.11
C GLU A 248 12.67 -5.55 10.22
N VAL A 249 11.81 -4.58 9.94
CA VAL A 249 12.16 -3.14 9.97
C VAL A 249 12.54 -2.68 11.37
N LEU A 250 11.74 -3.00 12.41
CA LEU A 250 12.08 -2.61 13.78
C LEU A 250 13.32 -3.35 14.32
N GLY A 251 13.66 -4.52 13.78
CA GLY A 251 14.92 -5.19 14.04
C GLY A 251 16.09 -4.44 13.42
N ILE A 252 15.96 -4.02 12.18
CA ILE A 252 16.97 -3.24 11.44
C ILE A 252 17.23 -1.91 12.14
N THR A 253 16.19 -1.12 12.46
CA THR A 253 16.38 0.20 13.08
C THR A 253 16.96 0.16 14.50
N LYS A 254 16.90 -0.99 15.19
CA LYS A 254 17.58 -1.20 16.47
C LYS A 254 19.07 -1.49 16.33
N ALA A 255 19.48 -2.06 15.19
CA ALA A 255 20.84 -2.53 14.97
C ALA A 255 21.68 -1.59 14.09
N HIS A 256 21.03 -0.78 13.26
CA HIS A 256 21.63 0.03 12.20
C HIS A 256 21.16 1.47 12.27
N GLU A 257 21.98 2.41 11.82
CA GLU A 257 21.59 3.79 11.55
C GLU A 257 20.72 3.84 10.30
N VAL A 258 19.52 4.43 10.43
CA VAL A 258 18.52 4.54 9.35
C VAL A 258 18.00 5.97 9.28
N HIS A 259 18.07 6.56 8.09
CA HIS A 259 17.66 7.93 7.84
C HIS A 259 16.21 8.05 7.33
N GLY A 260 15.68 7.02 6.65
CA GLY A 260 14.33 7.06 6.09
C GLY A 260 13.71 5.67 5.93
N LEU A 261 12.39 5.62 6.08
CA LEU A 261 11.55 4.42 5.99
C LEU A 261 10.34 4.72 5.11
N VAL A 262 10.09 3.88 4.10
CA VAL A 262 9.06 4.14 3.08
C VAL A 262 8.28 2.87 2.77
N ASP A 263 6.98 2.86 3.04
CA ASP A 263 6.08 1.82 2.52
C ASP A 263 5.77 2.11 1.04
N ILE A 264 6.01 1.13 0.16
CA ILE A 264 5.80 1.27 -1.29
C ILE A 264 4.40 0.78 -1.64
N THR A 265 3.45 1.69 -1.63
CA THR A 265 2.00 1.46 -1.81
C THR A 265 1.48 1.99 -3.15
N GLY A 266 0.24 2.52 -3.19
CA GLY A 266 -0.45 2.96 -4.41
C GLY A 266 0.16 4.13 -5.17
N GLY A 267 1.22 4.75 -4.65
CA GLY A 267 2.07 5.73 -5.34
C GLY A 267 3.30 5.10 -5.99
N GLY A 268 3.54 3.79 -5.80
CA GLY A 268 4.74 3.12 -6.27
C GLY A 268 6.01 3.82 -5.81
N LEU A 269 6.98 3.99 -6.70
CA LEU A 269 8.24 4.69 -6.38
C LEU A 269 8.06 6.12 -5.90
N ARG A 270 6.95 6.80 -6.25
CA ARG A 270 6.68 8.17 -5.80
C ARG A 270 6.54 8.30 -4.28
N ASN A 271 6.27 7.20 -3.57
CA ASN A 271 6.25 7.23 -2.11
C ASN A 271 7.58 7.69 -1.50
N ILE A 272 8.70 7.49 -2.18
CA ILE A 272 10.03 7.95 -1.75
C ILE A 272 10.13 9.49 -1.73
N LEU A 273 9.30 10.21 -2.49
CA LEU A 273 9.21 11.68 -2.47
C LEU A 273 8.74 12.26 -1.13
N ARG A 274 8.25 11.42 -0.22
CA ARG A 274 7.91 11.83 1.15
C ARG A 274 9.13 12.09 2.04
N MET A 275 10.31 11.62 1.62
CA MET A 275 11.58 11.86 2.31
C MET A 275 12.08 13.29 2.09
N ALA A 276 13.29 13.60 2.54
CA ALA A 276 13.88 14.94 2.49
C ALA A 276 13.79 15.60 1.10
N LYS A 277 13.50 16.88 1.08
CA LYS A 277 13.43 17.70 -0.15
C LYS A 277 14.83 18.09 -0.61
N GLY A 278 14.99 18.40 -1.90
CA GLY A 278 16.28 18.79 -2.48
C GLY A 278 17.18 17.60 -2.78
N LEU A 279 16.67 16.39 -2.70
CA LEU A 279 17.37 15.16 -3.01
C LEU A 279 16.78 14.47 -4.22
N LYS A 280 17.63 13.76 -4.96
CA LYS A 280 17.26 12.87 -6.05
C LYS A 280 17.53 11.42 -5.63
N TYR A 281 16.48 10.64 -5.62
CA TYR A 281 16.50 9.23 -5.26
C TYR A 281 16.66 8.39 -6.53
N VAL A 282 17.83 7.82 -6.75
CA VAL A 282 18.16 7.08 -7.98
C VAL A 282 17.97 5.60 -7.74
N ILE A 283 17.08 4.96 -8.49
CA ILE A 283 16.90 3.50 -8.53
C ILE A 283 17.58 3.01 -9.80
N ASP A 284 18.72 2.34 -9.67
CA ASP A 284 19.55 1.85 -10.79
C ASP A 284 19.66 0.33 -10.89
N ASP A 285 19.44 -0.39 -9.79
CA ASP A 285 19.39 -1.86 -9.75
C ASP A 285 18.15 -2.36 -9.01
N PRO A 286 16.93 -2.19 -9.56
CA PRO A 286 15.68 -2.54 -8.89
C PRO A 286 15.61 -4.04 -8.57
N VAL A 287 14.75 -4.40 -7.61
CA VAL A 287 14.37 -5.79 -7.37
C VAL A 287 13.67 -6.33 -8.63
N LYS A 288 13.99 -7.58 -9.01
CA LYS A 288 13.27 -8.25 -10.10
C LYS A 288 11.81 -8.47 -9.69
N PRO A 289 10.83 -7.91 -10.43
CA PRO A 289 9.42 -8.10 -10.13
C PRO A 289 9.01 -9.59 -10.22
N GLN A 290 7.99 -9.97 -9.46
CA GLN A 290 7.36 -11.28 -9.58
C GLN A 290 6.67 -11.43 -10.96
N PRO A 291 6.53 -12.65 -11.51
CA PRO A 291 5.95 -12.87 -12.84
C PRO A 291 4.56 -12.27 -13.05
N LEU A 292 3.78 -12.11 -11.99
CA LEU A 292 2.45 -11.49 -12.04
C LEU A 292 2.50 -10.06 -12.62
N PHE A 293 3.51 -9.27 -12.28
CA PHE A 293 3.65 -7.91 -12.82
C PHE A 293 3.88 -7.89 -14.33
N ASP A 294 4.70 -8.80 -14.84
CA ASP A 294 4.93 -8.93 -16.28
C ASP A 294 3.65 -9.37 -17.01
N VAL A 295 2.90 -10.30 -16.43
CA VAL A 295 1.59 -10.74 -16.95
C VAL A 295 0.61 -9.58 -17.01
N LEU A 296 0.46 -8.80 -15.92
CA LEU A 296 -0.44 -7.63 -15.89
C LEU A 296 -0.03 -6.56 -16.90
N ARG A 297 1.28 -6.29 -17.02
CA ARG A 297 1.81 -5.32 -17.98
C ARG A 297 1.51 -5.77 -19.43
N GLN A 298 1.73 -7.02 -19.76
CA GLN A 298 1.44 -7.56 -21.10
C GLN A 298 -0.05 -7.53 -21.42
N LEU A 299 -0.89 -8.03 -20.52
CA LEU A 299 -2.35 -8.06 -20.70
C LEU A 299 -2.96 -6.65 -20.82
N GLY A 300 -2.44 -5.70 -20.08
CA GLY A 300 -2.95 -4.32 -20.04
C GLY A 300 -2.21 -3.35 -20.95
N ASN A 301 -1.16 -3.78 -21.67
CA ASN A 301 -0.24 -2.91 -22.38
C ASN A 301 0.22 -1.73 -21.47
N ILE A 302 0.57 -2.05 -20.20
CA ILE A 302 0.96 -1.06 -19.19
C ILE A 302 2.42 -0.71 -19.39
N GLY A 303 2.72 0.57 -19.67
CA GLY A 303 4.09 1.08 -19.79
C GLY A 303 4.84 1.00 -18.45
N THR A 304 6.18 1.05 -18.52
CA THR A 304 7.02 0.97 -17.31
C THR A 304 6.77 2.11 -16.34
N GLU A 305 6.62 3.33 -16.85
CA GLU A 305 6.32 4.50 -16.02
C GLU A 305 5.05 4.31 -15.20
N GLU A 306 3.96 3.92 -15.85
CA GLU A 306 2.68 3.63 -15.18
C GLU A 306 2.79 2.47 -14.19
N ALA A 307 3.54 1.41 -14.55
CA ALA A 307 3.71 0.26 -13.67
C ALA A 307 4.40 0.62 -12.36
N TYR A 308 5.51 1.37 -12.41
CA TYR A 308 6.28 1.77 -11.24
C TYR A 308 5.67 2.92 -10.43
N GLN A 309 4.70 3.65 -10.97
CA GLN A 309 3.92 4.63 -10.19
C GLN A 309 2.61 4.06 -9.61
N THR A 310 2.19 2.85 -10.02
CA THR A 310 0.93 2.24 -9.58
C THR A 310 1.15 1.02 -8.70
N PHE A 311 2.16 0.20 -9.02
CA PHE A 311 2.50 -1.03 -8.32
C PHE A 311 3.83 -0.90 -7.58
N ASN A 312 4.04 -1.76 -6.59
CA ASN A 312 5.33 -1.87 -5.89
C ASN A 312 6.45 -2.50 -6.75
N MET A 313 6.11 -3.17 -7.83
CA MET A 313 7.03 -3.82 -8.78
C MET A 313 8.11 -4.68 -8.10
N GLY A 314 7.74 -5.39 -7.03
CA GLY A 314 8.63 -6.28 -6.29
C GLY A 314 9.35 -5.62 -5.12
N MET A 315 9.27 -4.30 -4.93
CA MET A 315 9.85 -3.54 -3.83
C MET A 315 8.72 -3.09 -2.89
N GLY A 316 8.49 -3.83 -1.81
CA GLY A 316 7.35 -3.56 -0.93
C GLY A 316 7.65 -2.51 0.14
N PHE A 317 8.92 -2.37 0.54
CA PHE A 317 9.35 -1.37 1.53
C PHE A 317 10.76 -0.87 1.15
N ALA A 318 11.08 0.38 1.45
CA ALA A 318 12.41 0.93 1.24
C ALA A 318 12.98 1.54 2.52
N ILE A 319 14.27 1.34 2.72
CA ILE A 319 15.08 1.85 3.84
C ILE A 319 16.18 2.71 3.23
N LEU A 320 16.38 3.91 3.76
CA LEU A 320 17.46 4.81 3.39
C LEU A 320 18.43 4.89 4.56
N ALA A 321 19.72 4.63 4.29
CA ALA A 321 20.73 4.54 5.31
C ALA A 321 22.12 4.92 4.76
N PRO A 322 23.10 5.29 5.61
CA PRO A 322 24.51 5.42 5.22
C PRO A 322 25.01 4.18 4.47
N GLU A 323 26.00 4.36 3.59
CA GLU A 323 26.48 3.29 2.69
C GLU A 323 26.85 2.01 3.43
N ASP A 324 27.68 2.08 4.48
CA ASP A 324 28.15 0.92 5.26
C ASP A 324 26.99 0.19 5.96
N GLU A 325 26.02 0.95 6.48
CA GLU A 325 24.83 0.42 7.15
C GLU A 325 23.89 -0.26 6.14
N ALA A 326 23.66 0.38 5.01
CA ALA A 326 22.81 -0.17 3.94
C ALA A 326 23.39 -1.48 3.36
N GLU A 327 24.71 -1.57 3.17
CA GLU A 327 25.38 -2.80 2.74
C GLU A 327 25.27 -3.91 3.78
N SER A 328 25.40 -3.56 5.07
CA SER A 328 25.24 -4.50 6.19
C SER A 328 23.79 -5.01 6.26
N ILE A 329 22.80 -4.11 6.18
CA ILE A 329 21.37 -4.46 6.15
C ILE A 329 21.09 -5.44 5.00
N ALA A 330 21.58 -5.14 3.78
CA ALA A 330 21.36 -6.01 2.63
C ALA A 330 22.05 -7.38 2.74
N LYS A 331 23.18 -7.45 3.43
CA LYS A 331 23.91 -8.71 3.67
C LYS A 331 23.26 -9.58 4.75
N GLU A 332 22.71 -8.96 5.79
CA GLU A 332 22.11 -9.65 6.93
C GLU A 332 20.70 -10.14 6.67
N ASN A 333 19.97 -9.50 5.73
CA ASN A 333 18.58 -9.77 5.44
C ASN A 333 18.39 -10.34 4.03
N ALA A 334 17.99 -11.60 3.92
CA ALA A 334 17.82 -12.28 2.63
C ALA A 334 16.75 -11.66 1.70
N ASN A 335 15.80 -10.90 2.29
CA ASN A 335 14.77 -10.18 1.57
C ASN A 335 15.20 -8.78 1.11
N ALA A 336 16.33 -8.29 1.62
CA ALA A 336 16.85 -6.96 1.34
C ALA A 336 17.78 -6.94 0.14
N LYS A 337 17.79 -5.81 -0.59
CA LYS A 337 18.72 -5.55 -1.69
C LYS A 337 18.99 -4.05 -1.78
N VAL A 338 20.25 -3.65 -1.92
CA VAL A 338 20.59 -2.28 -2.34
C VAL A 338 20.10 -2.10 -3.78
N VAL A 339 19.24 -1.11 -4.00
CA VAL A 339 18.57 -0.87 -5.29
C VAL A 339 18.92 0.49 -5.90
N GLY A 340 19.63 1.33 -5.14
CA GLY A 340 19.98 2.67 -5.58
C GLY A 340 20.61 3.52 -4.52
N ARG A 341 20.70 4.81 -4.77
CA ARG A 341 21.38 5.79 -3.94
C ARG A 341 20.71 7.14 -3.94
N VAL A 342 21.11 8.00 -3.01
CA VAL A 342 20.64 9.38 -2.88
C VAL A 342 21.70 10.35 -3.45
N GLU A 343 21.26 11.23 -4.35
CA GLU A 343 22.09 12.26 -5.00
C GLU A 343 21.51 13.66 -4.73
N GLU A 344 22.28 14.72 -5.03
CA GLU A 344 21.73 16.07 -5.10
C GLU A 344 20.74 16.20 -6.26
N GLY A 345 19.64 16.92 -6.06
CA GLY A 345 18.63 17.14 -7.10
C GLY A 345 17.21 17.03 -6.56
N ASN A 346 16.29 16.65 -7.43
CA ASN A 346 14.89 16.49 -7.05
C ASN A 346 14.28 15.27 -7.77
N GLY A 347 13.37 14.59 -7.09
CA GLY A 347 12.56 13.53 -7.68
C GLY A 347 13.10 12.12 -7.44
N VAL A 348 12.37 11.13 -7.93
CA VAL A 348 12.79 9.73 -7.98
C VAL A 348 13.13 9.38 -9.42
N TYR A 349 14.35 8.99 -9.65
CA TYR A 349 14.86 8.65 -10.98
C TYR A 349 15.03 7.16 -11.16
N PHE A 350 14.22 6.55 -12.02
CA PHE A 350 14.34 5.15 -12.40
C PHE A 350 15.32 5.04 -13.59
N ALA A 351 16.56 4.70 -13.28
CA ALA A 351 17.67 4.75 -14.23
C ALA A 351 17.57 3.73 -15.38
N PRO A 352 17.04 2.50 -15.19
CA PRO A 352 16.95 1.52 -16.29
C PRO A 352 16.22 2.03 -17.54
N GLU A 353 15.17 2.85 -17.37
CA GLU A 353 14.41 3.42 -18.50
C GLU A 353 14.44 4.96 -18.53
N LYS A 354 15.27 5.60 -17.68
CA LYS A 354 15.45 7.06 -17.63
C LYS A 354 14.17 7.83 -17.32
N ILE A 355 13.34 7.29 -16.44
CA ILE A 355 12.08 7.89 -16.02
C ILE A 355 12.32 8.74 -14.77
N LEU A 356 11.77 9.96 -14.74
CA LEU A 356 11.81 10.85 -13.58
C LEU A 356 10.38 11.06 -13.04
N TYR A 357 10.20 10.78 -11.76
CA TYR A 357 9.00 11.12 -11.00
C TYR A 357 9.33 12.32 -10.11
N ASP A 358 8.77 13.50 -10.38
CA ASP A 358 9.06 14.76 -9.70
C ASP A 358 7.91 15.29 -8.82
N HIS A 359 6.78 14.60 -8.83
CA HIS A 359 5.59 14.91 -8.02
C HIS A 359 4.89 13.63 -7.54
N TYR A 360 4.21 13.79 -6.41
CA TYR A 360 3.46 12.68 -5.77
C TYR A 360 2.05 12.58 -6.36
#